data_86156aad12270fb32ae3441acfcb491d
#
_entry.id   86156aad12270fb32ae3441acfcb491d
#
_cell.length_a   1.000
_cell.length_b   1.000
_cell.length_c   1.000
_cell.angle_alpha   90.00
_cell.angle_beta   90.00
_cell.angle_gamma   90.00
#
_symmetry.space_group_name_H-M   'P 1'
#
loop_
_entity.id
_entity.type
_entity.pdbx_description
1 polymer ?
#
loop_
_entity_poly.entity_id
_entity_poly.type
_entity_poly.pdbx_seq_one_letter_code
_entity_poly.pdbx_strand_id
1 'polypeptide(L)'
;MSIGTVLLIVLCNMSSFRASKVLISLFAIELGASQFTIGTMIAMYALLPALLAVYAGKLSDRLGVRVPMLAGSLGLAAGLLVPWLSSELPALYASAALIGASHMFYNVSAQNLVGSLGGAEERTRNFSNYALAMAIGSFLGPLAAGFSIDHVGHATSYLYAAALPLVPAVIMASARKVGRGPRLKTEDEQAVLSTSLLANPVLRRTLIASAVAVTAQDLFQFYMPIYGHSVGLSASAIGVVLAMSGIAAFVVRIWLPVLVKRWGPDAVFNGSLYVSAAAFLLFPLFSGAAALAAIALVLGLGMGCAQPVTLMLIFSRAPEGRSGEALGMRVTINQITHIAVPVLFGTIGSVFGVAPVFIINAMILAGGGVLNRARQEH
;
A
#
# COMPACT_ATOMS: atom_id res chain seq x y z
N MET A 1 7.99 -24.51 9.17
CA MET A 1 7.85 -23.23 9.88
C MET A 1 6.39 -23.09 10.31
N SER A 2 6.12 -22.61 11.53
CA SER A 2 4.73 -22.43 11.98
C SER A 2 4.11 -21.19 11.34
N ILE A 3 2.78 -21.17 11.19
CA ILE A 3 2.07 -20.00 10.67
C ILE A 3 2.31 -18.76 11.54
N GLY A 4 2.37 -18.92 12.87
CA GLY A 4 2.67 -17.82 13.79
C GLY A 4 4.03 -17.16 13.53
N THR A 5 5.07 -17.95 13.21
CA THR A 5 6.37 -17.41 12.81
C THR A 5 6.27 -16.63 11.50
N VAL A 6 5.48 -17.13 10.51
CA VAL A 6 5.27 -16.42 9.25
C VAL A 6 4.57 -15.10 9.48
N LEU A 7 3.56 -15.06 10.34
CA LEU A 7 2.83 -13.84 10.67
C LEU A 7 3.73 -12.80 11.35
N LEU A 8 4.60 -13.24 12.27
CA LEU A 8 5.56 -12.35 12.94
C LEU A 8 6.52 -11.70 11.94
N ILE A 9 7.11 -12.48 11.03
CA ILE A 9 8.05 -11.94 10.05
C ILE A 9 7.38 -11.01 9.05
N VAL A 10 6.13 -11.29 8.67
CA VAL A 10 5.32 -10.41 7.80
C VAL A 10 4.99 -9.11 8.52
N LEU A 11 4.59 -9.18 9.78
CA LEU A 11 4.28 -8.02 10.62
C LEU A 11 5.50 -7.09 10.74
N CYS A 12 6.67 -7.63 11.09
CA CYS A 12 7.91 -6.84 11.23
C CYS A 12 8.31 -6.17 9.91
N ASN A 13 8.29 -6.92 8.81
CA ASN A 13 8.66 -6.38 7.49
C ASN A 13 7.69 -5.30 7.02
N MET A 14 6.37 -5.53 7.17
CA MET A 14 5.34 -4.58 6.77
C MET A 14 5.37 -3.31 7.63
N SER A 15 5.55 -3.44 8.95
CA SER A 15 5.68 -2.29 9.85
C SER A 15 6.87 -1.42 9.45
N SER A 16 8.03 -2.02 9.19
CA SER A 16 9.23 -1.30 8.74
C SER A 16 9.01 -0.61 7.39
N PHE A 17 8.42 -1.30 6.41
CA PHE A 17 8.10 -0.73 5.11
C PHE A 17 7.13 0.46 5.20
N ARG A 18 6.11 0.37 6.06
CA ARG A 18 5.16 1.48 6.26
C ARG A 18 5.77 2.63 7.05
N ALA A 19 6.60 2.32 8.03
CA ALA A 19 7.37 3.33 8.77
C ALA A 19 8.28 4.13 7.83
N SER A 20 8.97 3.46 6.89
CA SER A 20 9.89 4.13 5.96
C SER A 20 9.24 5.22 5.12
N LYS A 21 7.96 5.06 4.73
CA LYS A 21 7.23 6.08 3.96
C LYS A 21 6.99 7.37 4.77
N VAL A 22 6.71 7.23 6.06
CA VAL A 22 6.55 8.38 6.96
C VAL A 22 7.89 9.04 7.21
N LEU A 23 8.92 8.23 7.52
CA LEU A 23 10.28 8.70 7.75
C LEU A 23 10.80 9.50 6.56
N ILE A 24 10.65 8.96 5.33
CA ILE A 24 11.16 9.63 4.12
C ILE A 24 10.43 10.94 3.86
N SER A 25 9.11 10.96 4.03
CA SER A 25 8.32 12.17 3.80
C SER A 25 8.68 13.29 4.77
N LEU A 26 8.73 12.98 6.07
CA LEU A 26 9.03 13.98 7.10
C LEU A 26 10.50 14.41 7.09
N PHE A 27 11.44 13.48 6.85
CA PHE A 27 12.84 13.83 6.75
C PHE A 27 13.17 14.65 5.50
N ALA A 28 12.53 14.37 4.37
CA ALA A 28 12.67 15.18 3.17
C ALA A 28 12.16 16.62 3.38
N ILE A 29 11.06 16.80 4.16
CA ILE A 29 10.57 18.13 4.54
C ILE A 29 11.60 18.86 5.40
N GLU A 30 12.19 18.20 6.40
CA GLU A 30 13.25 18.78 7.24
C GLU A 30 14.45 19.24 6.41
N LEU A 31 14.80 18.47 5.34
CA LEU A 31 15.86 18.82 4.40
C LEU A 31 15.44 19.87 3.35
N GLY A 32 14.27 20.48 3.49
CA GLY A 32 13.78 21.53 2.60
C GLY A 32 13.30 21.06 1.22
N ALA A 33 12.97 19.78 1.07
CA ALA A 33 12.48 19.23 -0.19
C ALA A 33 11.11 19.80 -0.56
N SER A 34 10.92 20.11 -1.85
CA SER A 34 9.61 20.48 -2.39
C SER A 34 8.65 19.29 -2.39
N GLN A 35 7.34 19.55 -2.44
CA GLN A 35 6.32 18.49 -2.53
C GLN A 35 6.51 17.62 -3.78
N PHE A 36 6.97 18.20 -4.90
CA PHE A 36 7.35 17.47 -6.10
C PHE A 36 8.51 16.49 -5.82
N THR A 37 9.56 16.95 -5.15
CA THR A 37 10.71 16.12 -4.77
C THR A 37 10.28 14.93 -3.90
N ILE A 38 9.43 15.18 -2.90
CA ILE A 38 8.89 14.12 -2.04
C ILE A 38 8.02 13.15 -2.87
N GLY A 39 7.19 13.67 -3.77
CA GLY A 39 6.37 12.87 -4.68
C GLY A 39 7.20 11.92 -5.55
N THR A 40 8.29 12.42 -6.13
CA THR A 40 9.21 11.58 -6.91
C THR A 40 9.94 10.55 -6.07
N MET A 41 10.31 10.86 -4.82
CA MET A 41 10.87 9.88 -3.88
C MET A 41 9.86 8.77 -3.56
N ILE A 42 8.61 9.11 -3.30
CA ILE A 42 7.56 8.11 -3.05
C ILE A 42 7.28 7.26 -4.29
N ALA A 43 7.36 7.83 -5.50
CA ALA A 43 7.25 7.07 -6.74
C ALA A 43 8.36 6.02 -6.91
N MET A 44 9.57 6.24 -6.36
CA MET A 44 10.66 5.26 -6.39
C MET A 44 10.29 3.94 -5.70
N TYR A 45 9.42 3.97 -4.68
CA TYR A 45 8.93 2.75 -4.02
C TYR A 45 8.16 1.82 -4.96
N ALA A 46 7.57 2.33 -6.03
CA ALA A 46 6.80 1.56 -7.00
C ALA A 46 7.55 1.35 -8.34
N LEU A 47 8.50 2.21 -8.67
CA LEU A 47 9.19 2.19 -9.97
C LEU A 47 9.99 0.90 -10.18
N LEU A 48 10.92 0.57 -9.27
CA LEU A 48 11.68 -0.67 -9.36
C LEU A 48 10.82 -1.92 -9.22
N PRO A 49 9.85 -2.00 -8.29
CA PRO A 49 8.85 -3.06 -8.29
C PRO A 49 8.12 -3.26 -9.61
N ALA A 50 7.68 -2.19 -10.27
CA ALA A 50 6.99 -2.28 -11.55
C ALA A 50 7.87 -2.92 -12.64
N LEU A 51 9.16 -2.59 -12.67
CA LEU A 51 10.13 -3.13 -13.64
C LEU A 51 10.57 -4.56 -13.31
N LEU A 52 10.67 -4.91 -12.03
CA LEU A 52 11.29 -6.16 -11.56
C LEU A 52 10.29 -7.23 -11.13
N ALA A 53 8.98 -6.96 -11.12
CA ALA A 53 7.95 -7.86 -10.56
C ALA A 53 7.99 -9.26 -11.17
N VAL A 54 8.07 -9.36 -12.50
CA VAL A 54 8.15 -10.64 -13.21
C VAL A 54 9.44 -11.38 -12.87
N TYR A 55 10.55 -10.65 -12.78
CA TYR A 55 11.84 -11.23 -12.41
C TYR A 55 11.84 -11.76 -10.97
N ALA A 56 11.22 -11.04 -10.05
CA ALA A 56 11.08 -11.45 -8.65
C ALA A 56 10.28 -12.76 -8.51
N GLY A 57 9.18 -12.91 -9.26
CA GLY A 57 8.42 -14.16 -9.32
C GLY A 57 9.28 -15.33 -9.80
N LYS A 58 9.94 -15.18 -10.96
CA LYS A 58 10.83 -16.19 -11.53
C LYS A 58 11.97 -16.55 -10.58
N LEU A 59 12.53 -15.59 -9.87
CA LEU A 59 13.61 -15.81 -8.90
C LEU A 59 13.11 -16.61 -7.68
N SER A 60 11.92 -16.28 -7.16
CA SER A 60 11.28 -17.02 -6.07
C SER A 60 11.01 -18.49 -6.45
N ASP A 61 10.60 -18.74 -7.70
CA ASP A 61 10.34 -20.10 -8.19
C ASP A 61 11.63 -20.91 -8.36
N ARG A 62 12.74 -20.27 -8.78
CA ARG A 62 14.03 -20.92 -8.98
C ARG A 62 14.80 -21.20 -7.69
N LEU A 63 14.91 -20.19 -6.83
CA LEU A 63 15.71 -20.23 -5.60
C LEU A 63 14.92 -20.72 -4.37
N GLY A 64 13.59 -20.86 -4.52
CA GLY A 64 12.68 -21.06 -3.39
C GLY A 64 12.46 -19.76 -2.59
N VAL A 65 11.54 -19.79 -1.64
CA VAL A 65 11.07 -18.60 -0.92
C VAL A 65 12.09 -18.02 0.07
N ARG A 66 13.02 -18.87 0.57
CA ARG A 66 13.97 -18.48 1.63
C ARG A 66 14.95 -17.38 1.18
N VAL A 67 15.59 -17.55 0.02
CA VAL A 67 16.63 -16.64 -0.47
C VAL A 67 16.05 -15.26 -0.78
N PRO A 68 14.96 -15.12 -1.55
CA PRO A 68 14.37 -13.81 -1.81
C PRO A 68 13.80 -13.12 -0.56
N MET A 69 13.24 -13.88 0.41
CA MET A 69 12.79 -13.30 1.68
C MET A 69 13.95 -12.79 2.52
N LEU A 70 15.07 -13.54 2.59
CA LEU A 70 16.28 -13.11 3.28
C LEU A 70 16.88 -11.87 2.62
N ALA A 71 17.10 -11.92 1.30
CA ALA A 71 17.63 -10.80 0.53
C ALA A 71 16.74 -9.56 0.61
N GLY A 72 15.41 -9.75 0.51
CA GLY A 72 14.44 -8.66 0.66
C GLY A 72 14.43 -8.04 2.06
N SER A 73 14.58 -8.85 3.12
CA SER A 73 14.67 -8.34 4.49
C SER A 73 15.97 -7.58 4.74
N LEU A 74 17.10 -8.12 4.30
CA LEU A 74 18.41 -7.46 4.42
C LEU A 74 18.48 -6.19 3.55
N GLY A 75 17.94 -6.23 2.33
CA GLY A 75 17.87 -5.06 1.47
C GLY A 75 16.96 -3.96 2.02
N LEU A 76 15.85 -4.32 2.67
CA LEU A 76 15.00 -3.36 3.37
C LEU A 76 15.75 -2.71 4.54
N ALA A 77 16.47 -3.49 5.35
CA ALA A 77 17.30 -2.96 6.42
C ALA A 77 18.41 -2.06 5.87
N ALA A 78 19.13 -2.50 4.84
CA ALA A 78 20.17 -1.70 4.18
C ALA A 78 19.60 -0.39 3.61
N GLY A 79 18.45 -0.43 2.94
CA GLY A 79 17.78 0.77 2.44
C GLY A 79 17.44 1.78 3.55
N LEU A 80 17.02 1.30 4.72
CA LEU A 80 16.77 2.15 5.87
C LEU A 80 18.04 2.71 6.53
N LEU A 81 19.17 2.03 6.40
CA LEU A 81 20.44 2.53 6.92
C LEU A 81 21.03 3.65 6.05
N VAL A 82 20.67 3.75 4.77
CA VAL A 82 21.21 4.78 3.86
C VAL A 82 20.99 6.20 4.37
N PRO A 83 19.77 6.63 4.80
CA PRO A 83 19.56 7.99 5.31
C PRO A 83 20.20 8.24 6.68
N TRP A 84 20.45 7.21 7.45
CA TRP A 84 21.20 7.32 8.70
C TRP A 84 22.68 7.61 8.45
N LEU A 85 23.25 7.03 7.39
CA LEU A 85 24.66 7.23 7.00
C LEU A 85 24.88 8.55 6.26
N SER A 86 23.90 9.00 5.47
CA SER A 86 23.98 10.24 4.69
C SER A 86 22.61 10.94 4.70
N SER A 87 22.54 12.06 5.41
CA SER A 87 21.32 12.85 5.58
C SER A 87 21.12 13.86 4.42
N GLU A 88 21.17 13.36 3.18
CA GLU A 88 21.03 14.15 1.97
C GLU A 88 19.86 13.66 1.10
N LEU A 89 19.29 14.54 0.27
CA LEU A 89 18.18 14.17 -0.62
C LEU A 89 18.53 12.99 -1.57
N PRO A 90 19.71 12.90 -2.20
CA PRO A 90 20.06 11.74 -3.01
C PRO A 90 20.06 10.42 -2.25
N ALA A 91 20.44 10.43 -0.97
CA ALA A 91 20.39 9.25 -0.12
C ALA A 91 18.95 8.77 0.13
N LEU A 92 17.99 9.71 0.27
CA LEU A 92 16.57 9.37 0.39
C LEU A 92 16.02 8.73 -0.88
N TYR A 93 16.42 9.18 -2.07
CA TYR A 93 16.05 8.52 -3.34
C TYR A 93 16.60 7.09 -3.42
N ALA A 94 17.87 6.90 -3.11
CA ALA A 94 18.51 5.57 -3.10
C ALA A 94 17.82 4.64 -2.08
N SER A 95 17.52 5.16 -0.89
CA SER A 95 16.76 4.47 0.15
C SER A 95 15.38 4.02 -0.35
N ALA A 96 14.59 4.93 -0.91
CA ALA A 96 13.24 4.64 -1.43
C ALA A 96 13.25 3.55 -2.50
N ALA A 97 14.17 3.65 -3.45
CA ALA A 97 14.34 2.67 -4.52
C ALA A 97 14.73 1.28 -3.99
N LEU A 98 15.70 1.22 -3.08
CA LEU A 98 16.17 -0.02 -2.48
C LEU A 98 15.10 -0.66 -1.59
N ILE A 99 14.42 0.13 -0.76
CA ILE A 99 13.32 -0.34 0.09
C ILE A 99 12.18 -0.90 -0.76
N GLY A 100 11.76 -0.19 -1.82
CA GLY A 100 10.69 -0.63 -2.71
C GLY A 100 11.00 -1.96 -3.38
N ALA A 101 12.18 -2.08 -3.99
CA ALA A 101 12.64 -3.32 -4.63
C ALA A 101 12.72 -4.48 -3.63
N SER A 102 13.34 -4.25 -2.48
CA SER A 102 13.55 -5.25 -1.43
C SER A 102 12.23 -5.76 -0.85
N HIS A 103 11.29 -4.86 -0.57
CA HIS A 103 9.96 -5.21 -0.08
C HIS A 103 9.17 -6.05 -1.09
N MET A 104 9.31 -5.78 -2.39
CA MET A 104 8.67 -6.57 -3.44
C MET A 104 9.18 -8.02 -3.44
N PHE A 105 10.51 -8.24 -3.46
CA PHE A 105 11.08 -9.59 -3.42
C PHE A 105 10.63 -10.36 -2.18
N TYR A 106 10.61 -9.67 -1.03
CA TYR A 106 10.09 -10.23 0.22
C TYR A 106 8.61 -10.61 0.10
N ASN A 107 7.77 -9.68 -0.35
CA ASN A 107 6.32 -9.81 -0.35
C ASN A 107 5.81 -10.93 -1.28
N VAL A 108 6.38 -11.01 -2.50
CA VAL A 108 6.07 -12.10 -3.45
C VAL A 108 6.42 -13.46 -2.84
N SER A 109 7.59 -13.58 -2.24
CA SER A 109 8.04 -14.83 -1.64
C SER A 109 7.27 -15.18 -0.36
N ALA A 110 6.87 -14.18 0.44
CA ALA A 110 6.04 -14.39 1.63
C ALA A 110 4.65 -14.93 1.26
N GLN A 111 4.03 -14.40 0.20
CA GLN A 111 2.76 -14.91 -0.32
C GLN A 111 2.89 -16.36 -0.81
N ASN A 112 3.95 -16.68 -1.54
CA ASN A 112 4.25 -18.05 -1.97
C ASN A 112 4.43 -19.00 -0.77
N LEU A 113 5.13 -18.53 0.27
CA LEU A 113 5.30 -19.31 1.50
C LEU A 113 3.95 -19.58 2.19
N VAL A 114 3.13 -18.54 2.38
CA VAL A 114 1.80 -18.66 3.01
C VAL A 114 0.91 -19.62 2.20
N GLY A 115 0.91 -19.53 0.88
CA GLY A 115 0.16 -20.43 -0.01
C GLY A 115 0.65 -21.87 -0.01
N SER A 116 1.90 -22.12 0.40
CA SER A 116 2.49 -23.46 0.51
C SER A 116 2.25 -24.15 1.85
N LEU A 117 1.74 -23.44 2.86
CA LEU A 117 1.49 -23.97 4.18
C LEU A 117 0.09 -24.62 4.26
N GLY A 118 0.05 -25.91 4.56
CA GLY A 118 -1.19 -26.65 4.80
C GLY A 118 -1.98 -27.04 3.55
N GLY A 119 -3.15 -27.68 3.76
CA GLY A 119 -4.07 -28.10 2.72
C GLY A 119 -4.94 -26.96 2.18
N ALA A 120 -5.91 -27.28 1.27
CA ALA A 120 -6.76 -26.29 0.63
C ALA A 120 -7.60 -25.45 1.62
N GLU A 121 -8.15 -26.06 2.66
CA GLU A 121 -8.92 -25.35 3.71
C GLU A 121 -8.03 -24.45 4.57
N GLU A 122 -6.83 -24.91 4.90
CA GLU A 122 -5.88 -24.14 5.70
C GLU A 122 -5.32 -22.93 4.94
N ARG A 123 -5.22 -23.02 3.61
CA ARG A 123 -4.76 -21.90 2.76
C ARG A 123 -5.61 -20.65 2.94
N THR A 124 -6.93 -20.79 2.91
CA THR A 124 -7.84 -19.65 3.09
C THR A 124 -7.62 -18.99 4.46
N ARG A 125 -7.49 -19.79 5.51
CA ARG A 125 -7.19 -19.31 6.88
C ARG A 125 -5.81 -18.63 6.93
N ASN A 126 -4.80 -19.23 6.29
CA ASN A 126 -3.44 -18.71 6.28
C ASN A 126 -3.34 -17.36 5.55
N PHE A 127 -4.02 -17.22 4.39
CA PHE A 127 -4.11 -15.93 3.69
C PHE A 127 -4.91 -14.88 4.48
N SER A 128 -5.96 -15.28 5.18
CA SER A 128 -6.70 -14.37 6.08
C SER A 128 -5.80 -13.85 7.21
N ASN A 129 -5.04 -14.74 7.86
CA ASN A 129 -4.09 -14.37 8.90
C ASN A 129 -2.94 -13.50 8.35
N TYR A 130 -2.45 -13.80 7.13
CA TYR A 130 -1.47 -12.97 6.44
C TYR A 130 -2.01 -11.55 6.21
N ALA A 131 -3.24 -11.42 5.70
CA ALA A 131 -3.88 -10.13 5.48
C ALA A 131 -4.07 -9.37 6.81
N LEU A 132 -4.34 -10.07 7.91
CA LEU A 132 -4.40 -9.51 9.26
C LEU A 132 -3.04 -8.94 9.70
N ALA A 133 -1.95 -9.72 9.55
CA ALA A 133 -0.60 -9.26 9.88
C ALA A 133 -0.20 -8.04 9.05
N MET A 134 -0.52 -8.04 7.74
CA MET A 134 -0.30 -6.90 6.85
C MET A 134 -1.07 -5.66 7.30
N ALA A 135 -2.33 -5.81 7.71
CA ALA A 135 -3.16 -4.71 8.21
C ALA A 135 -2.58 -4.13 9.51
N ILE A 136 -2.22 -4.99 10.47
CA ILE A 136 -1.60 -4.57 11.73
C ILE A 136 -0.29 -3.82 11.46
N GLY A 137 0.59 -4.34 10.60
CA GLY A 137 1.82 -3.66 10.22
C GLY A 137 1.59 -2.31 9.54
N SER A 138 0.49 -2.17 8.81
CA SER A 138 0.14 -0.92 8.11
C SER A 138 -0.22 0.24 9.03
N PHE A 139 -0.69 -0.01 10.25
CA PHE A 139 -0.91 1.06 11.22
C PHE A 139 0.20 1.16 12.28
N LEU A 140 0.83 0.04 12.66
CA LEU A 140 1.94 0.08 13.61
C LEU A 140 3.17 0.81 13.05
N GLY A 141 3.44 0.64 11.74
CA GLY A 141 4.57 1.29 11.09
C GLY A 141 4.55 2.82 11.21
N PRO A 142 3.52 3.51 10.69
CA PRO A 142 3.39 4.96 10.83
C PRO A 142 3.38 5.44 12.28
N LEU A 143 2.71 4.71 13.17
CA LEU A 143 2.68 5.03 14.59
C LEU A 143 4.08 5.01 15.20
N ALA A 144 4.82 3.92 15.00
CA ALA A 144 6.18 3.76 15.51
C ALA A 144 7.13 4.82 14.90
N ALA A 145 7.00 5.12 13.60
CA ALA A 145 7.80 6.15 12.94
C ALA A 145 7.55 7.53 13.56
N GLY A 146 6.28 7.94 13.72
CA GLY A 146 5.94 9.23 14.29
C GLY A 146 6.47 9.40 15.71
N PHE A 147 6.24 8.41 16.58
CA PHE A 147 6.74 8.44 17.95
C PHE A 147 8.28 8.43 18.01
N SER A 148 8.94 7.65 17.18
CA SER A 148 10.42 7.63 17.18
C SER A 148 11.01 8.96 16.72
N ILE A 149 10.43 9.61 15.71
CA ILE A 149 10.91 10.93 15.23
C ILE A 149 10.87 11.97 16.36
N ASP A 150 9.75 12.06 17.08
CA ASP A 150 9.59 13.05 18.15
C ASP A 150 10.55 12.81 19.33
N HIS A 151 10.96 11.56 19.58
CA HIS A 151 11.80 11.23 20.75
C HIS A 151 13.29 11.15 20.44
N VAL A 152 13.68 10.70 19.26
CA VAL A 152 15.09 10.43 18.91
C VAL A 152 15.54 11.09 17.61
N GLY A 153 14.65 11.86 16.96
CA GLY A 153 14.92 12.54 15.69
C GLY A 153 14.88 11.63 14.46
N HIS A 154 14.97 12.23 13.27
CA HIS A 154 14.78 11.55 12.01
C HIS A 154 15.83 10.47 11.73
N ALA A 155 17.11 10.80 11.81
CA ALA A 155 18.20 9.88 11.48
C ALA A 155 18.19 8.62 12.36
N THR A 156 18.03 8.78 13.69
CA THR A 156 18.00 7.65 14.64
C THR A 156 16.74 6.80 14.47
N SER A 157 15.63 7.38 14.05
CA SER A 157 14.39 6.65 13.75
C SER A 157 14.56 5.67 12.59
N TYR A 158 15.37 6.00 11.60
CA TYR A 158 15.74 5.07 10.52
C TYR A 158 16.49 3.83 11.05
N LEU A 159 17.38 4.02 12.04
CA LEU A 159 18.11 2.89 12.66
C LEU A 159 17.14 1.94 13.38
N TYR A 160 16.17 2.48 14.12
CA TYR A 160 15.14 1.66 14.79
C TYR A 160 14.23 0.95 13.79
N ALA A 161 13.82 1.63 12.71
CA ALA A 161 13.06 1.00 11.64
C ALA A 161 13.86 -0.10 10.93
N ALA A 162 15.19 0.04 10.79
CA ALA A 162 16.09 -0.95 10.18
C ALA A 162 16.26 -2.21 11.04
N ALA A 163 16.05 -2.13 12.35
CA ALA A 163 16.13 -3.29 13.24
C ALA A 163 14.96 -4.28 13.01
N LEU A 164 13.77 -3.80 12.62
CA LEU A 164 12.59 -4.64 12.42
C LEU A 164 12.77 -5.69 11.33
N PRO A 165 13.28 -5.39 10.12
CA PRO A 165 13.47 -6.39 9.07
C PRO A 165 14.64 -7.35 9.35
N LEU A 166 15.47 -7.10 10.36
CA LEU A 166 16.48 -8.07 10.79
C LEU A 166 15.82 -9.29 11.47
N VAL A 167 14.66 -9.12 12.10
CA VAL A 167 13.91 -10.26 12.69
C VAL A 167 13.57 -11.31 11.62
N PRO A 168 12.88 -10.99 10.53
CA PRO A 168 12.68 -11.95 9.44
C PRO A 168 13.99 -12.43 8.81
N ALA A 169 15.02 -11.59 8.70
CA ALA A 169 16.31 -12.01 8.16
C ALA A 169 16.96 -13.11 9.01
N VAL A 170 17.02 -12.95 10.33
CA VAL A 170 17.56 -13.94 11.25
C VAL A 170 16.74 -15.23 11.23
N ILE A 171 15.41 -15.12 11.25
CA ILE A 171 14.52 -16.31 11.20
C ILE A 171 14.73 -17.06 9.87
N MET A 172 14.80 -16.35 8.74
CA MET A 172 15.04 -16.98 7.44
C MET A 172 16.46 -17.56 7.32
N ALA A 173 17.46 -16.93 7.90
CA ALA A 173 18.82 -17.45 7.93
C ALA A 173 18.92 -18.75 8.73
N SER A 174 18.26 -18.84 9.88
CA SER A 174 18.27 -20.02 10.76
C SER A 174 17.35 -21.16 10.29
N ALA A 175 16.37 -20.88 9.44
CA ALA A 175 15.41 -21.87 8.94
C ALA A 175 16.05 -22.81 7.90
N ARG A 176 16.52 -23.99 8.35
CA ARG A 176 17.20 -24.99 7.49
C ARG A 176 16.27 -25.68 6.46
N LYS A 177 14.97 -25.76 6.71
CA LYS A 177 13.96 -26.41 5.85
C LYS A 177 12.75 -25.52 5.66
N VAL A 178 12.90 -24.44 4.89
CA VAL A 178 11.73 -23.78 4.31
C VAL A 178 11.48 -24.50 3.00
N GLY A 179 10.34 -25.22 2.88
CA GLY A 179 10.01 -26.02 1.71
C GLY A 179 10.05 -25.16 0.42
N ARG A 180 10.44 -25.78 -0.69
CA ARG A 180 10.12 -25.23 -1.99
C ARG A 180 8.60 -25.16 -2.07
N GLY A 181 8.04 -23.97 -2.15
CA GLY A 181 6.61 -23.80 -2.38
C GLY A 181 6.17 -24.61 -3.61
N PRO A 182 4.90 -25.05 -3.67
CA PRO A 182 4.38 -25.62 -4.89
C PRO A 182 4.68 -24.62 -6.01
N ARG A 183 5.21 -25.11 -7.12
CA ARG A 183 5.34 -24.35 -8.35
C ARG A 183 3.94 -23.85 -8.71
N LEU A 184 3.59 -22.66 -8.27
CA LEU A 184 2.48 -21.96 -8.89
C LEU A 184 2.94 -21.82 -10.34
N LYS A 185 2.30 -22.55 -11.24
CA LYS A 185 2.43 -22.30 -12.67
C LYS A 185 2.05 -20.83 -12.83
N THR A 186 3.03 -19.97 -12.87
CA THR A 186 2.89 -18.68 -13.51
C THR A 186 2.69 -19.07 -14.99
N GLU A 187 1.44 -19.21 -15.41
CA GLU A 187 1.12 -19.05 -16.80
C GLU A 187 1.79 -17.74 -17.17
N ASP A 188 2.54 -17.74 -18.27
CA ASP A 188 3.26 -16.57 -18.75
C ASP A 188 2.30 -15.39 -18.76
N GLU A 189 2.22 -14.68 -17.64
CA GLU A 189 1.62 -13.35 -17.52
C GLU A 189 2.58 -12.37 -18.21
N GLN A 190 2.72 -12.51 -19.50
CA GLN A 190 2.83 -11.35 -20.32
C GLN A 190 1.48 -10.64 -20.15
N ALA A 191 1.43 -9.67 -19.26
CA ALA A 191 0.38 -8.68 -19.20
C ALA A 191 0.46 -7.86 -20.51
N VAL A 192 0.22 -8.51 -21.63
CA VAL A 192 -0.20 -7.85 -22.83
C VAL A 192 -1.49 -7.18 -22.43
N LEU A 193 -1.50 -5.85 -22.37
CA LEU A 193 -2.70 -5.04 -22.28
C LEU A 193 -3.61 -5.53 -23.42
N SER A 194 -4.42 -6.54 -23.14
CA SER A 194 -5.29 -7.09 -24.14
C SER A 194 -6.36 -6.05 -24.40
N THR A 195 -6.21 -5.33 -25.50
CA THR A 195 -7.17 -4.32 -25.96
C THR A 195 -8.60 -4.83 -25.98
N SER A 196 -8.78 -6.15 -26.13
CA SER A 196 -10.08 -6.80 -26.13
C SER A 196 -10.80 -6.76 -24.76
N LEU A 197 -10.09 -6.82 -23.64
CA LEU A 197 -10.70 -6.69 -22.30
C LEU A 197 -11.10 -5.24 -21.99
N LEU A 198 -10.31 -4.26 -22.41
CA LEU A 198 -10.65 -2.85 -22.29
C LEU A 198 -11.80 -2.42 -23.20
N ALA A 199 -12.10 -3.19 -24.24
CA ALA A 199 -13.29 -2.98 -25.07
C ALA A 199 -14.58 -3.28 -24.31
N ASN A 200 -14.56 -4.15 -23.30
CA ASN A 200 -15.71 -4.37 -22.41
C ASN A 200 -15.94 -3.12 -21.51
N PRO A 201 -17.01 -2.37 -21.73
CA PRO A 201 -17.22 -1.09 -21.02
C PRO A 201 -17.44 -1.28 -19.52
N VAL A 202 -17.96 -2.43 -19.09
CA VAL A 202 -18.21 -2.76 -17.68
C VAL A 202 -16.91 -2.97 -16.95
N LEU A 203 -16.06 -3.85 -17.50
CA LEU A 203 -14.77 -4.17 -16.93
C LEU A 203 -13.86 -2.94 -16.93
N ARG A 204 -13.83 -2.19 -18.02
CA ARG A 204 -13.07 -0.94 -18.14
C ARG A 204 -13.43 0.08 -17.06
N ARG A 205 -14.73 0.32 -16.82
CA ARG A 205 -15.19 1.23 -15.75
C ARG A 205 -14.76 0.74 -14.37
N THR A 206 -14.86 -0.56 -14.11
CA THR A 206 -14.42 -1.15 -12.83
C THR A 206 -12.92 -1.00 -12.63
N LEU A 207 -12.13 -1.18 -13.68
CA LEU A 207 -10.67 -0.99 -13.64
C LEU A 207 -10.30 0.48 -13.38
N ILE A 208 -10.96 1.42 -14.05
CA ILE A 208 -10.78 2.86 -13.79
C ILE A 208 -11.17 3.20 -12.35
N ALA A 209 -12.33 2.74 -11.88
CA ALA A 209 -12.77 2.99 -10.51
C ALA A 209 -11.84 2.34 -9.48
N SER A 210 -11.20 1.19 -9.80
CA SER A 210 -10.14 0.58 -8.98
C SER A 210 -8.92 1.50 -8.86
N ALA A 211 -8.45 2.07 -9.99
CA ALA A 211 -7.35 3.01 -10.00
C ALA A 211 -7.68 4.26 -9.17
N VAL A 212 -8.90 4.79 -9.33
CA VAL A 212 -9.40 5.93 -8.54
C VAL A 212 -9.38 5.60 -7.03
N ALA A 213 -9.80 4.40 -6.62
CA ALA A 213 -9.75 4.01 -5.22
C ALA A 213 -8.29 3.92 -4.69
N VAL A 214 -7.33 3.52 -5.53
CA VAL A 214 -5.91 3.49 -5.18
C VAL A 214 -5.37 4.91 -4.97
N THR A 215 -5.84 5.90 -5.76
CA THR A 215 -5.39 7.30 -5.56
C THR A 215 -5.69 7.81 -4.15
N ALA A 216 -6.83 7.46 -3.58
CA ALA A 216 -7.20 7.87 -2.23
C ALA A 216 -6.19 7.36 -1.18
N GLN A 217 -5.83 6.08 -1.28
CA GLN A 217 -4.89 5.47 -0.35
C GLN A 217 -3.48 6.06 -0.47
N ASP A 218 -2.98 6.20 -1.70
CA ASP A 218 -1.64 6.70 -1.95
C ASP A 218 -1.54 8.17 -1.56
N LEU A 219 -2.52 8.97 -1.97
CA LEU A 219 -2.53 10.38 -1.66
C LEU A 219 -2.59 10.62 -0.15
N PHE A 220 -3.45 9.91 0.57
CA PHE A 220 -3.52 10.05 2.02
C PHE A 220 -2.19 9.71 2.69
N GLN A 221 -1.55 8.60 2.31
CA GLN A 221 -0.27 8.20 2.88
C GLN A 221 0.87 9.16 2.54
N PHE A 222 0.82 9.76 1.35
CA PHE A 222 1.83 10.71 0.87
C PHE A 222 1.60 12.11 1.43
N TYR A 223 0.35 12.62 1.35
CA TYR A 223 0.05 14.00 1.69
C TYR A 223 -0.23 14.24 3.17
N MET A 224 -0.66 13.23 3.93
CA MET A 224 -0.94 13.42 5.36
C MET A 224 0.31 13.85 6.15
N PRO A 225 1.51 13.29 5.93
CA PRO A 225 2.74 13.81 6.54
C PRO A 225 3.03 15.27 6.15
N ILE A 226 2.86 15.62 4.87
CA ILE A 226 3.12 16.98 4.36
C ILE A 226 2.11 17.97 4.97
N TYR A 227 0.81 17.63 4.94
CA TYR A 227 -0.24 18.48 5.50
C TYR A 227 -0.11 18.62 7.00
N GLY A 228 0.06 17.51 7.72
CA GLY A 228 0.20 17.52 9.17
C GLY A 228 1.38 18.40 9.62
N HIS A 229 2.52 18.30 8.94
CA HIS A 229 3.67 19.15 9.20
C HIS A 229 3.36 20.64 8.90
N SER A 230 2.68 20.94 7.78
CA SER A 230 2.35 22.32 7.38
C SER A 230 1.38 23.01 8.36
N VAL A 231 0.54 22.26 9.08
CA VAL A 231 -0.36 22.78 10.13
C VAL A 231 0.23 22.66 11.54
N GLY A 232 1.52 22.32 11.65
CA GLY A 232 2.26 22.30 12.92
C GLY A 232 2.03 21.08 13.80
N LEU A 233 1.56 19.95 13.23
CA LEU A 233 1.45 18.71 14.01
C LEU A 233 2.83 18.08 14.26
N SER A 234 3.00 17.48 15.44
CA SER A 234 4.15 16.63 15.72
C SER A 234 4.14 15.36 14.87
N ALA A 235 5.30 14.73 14.71
CA ALA A 235 5.41 13.47 13.95
C ALA A 235 4.58 12.35 14.60
N SER A 236 4.49 12.31 15.93
CA SER A 236 3.61 11.39 16.66
C SER A 236 2.14 11.59 16.31
N ALA A 237 1.67 12.85 16.27
CA ALA A 237 0.29 13.15 15.89
C ALA A 237 -0.02 12.71 14.45
N ILE A 238 0.90 12.96 13.51
CA ILE A 238 0.81 12.49 12.14
C ILE A 238 0.76 10.97 12.10
N GLY A 239 1.62 10.28 12.83
CA GLY A 239 1.63 8.83 12.95
C GLY A 239 0.29 8.26 13.47
N VAL A 240 -0.31 8.91 14.47
CA VAL A 240 -1.65 8.55 15.00
C VAL A 240 -2.73 8.74 13.93
N VAL A 241 -2.74 9.87 13.21
CA VAL A 241 -3.72 10.13 12.14
C VAL A 241 -3.63 9.05 11.05
N LEU A 242 -2.43 8.69 10.62
CA LEU A 242 -2.21 7.62 9.64
C LEU A 242 -2.67 6.26 10.18
N ALA A 243 -2.38 5.97 11.46
CA ALA A 243 -2.78 4.72 12.11
C ALA A 243 -4.30 4.60 12.22
N MET A 244 -5.03 5.69 12.51
CA MET A 244 -6.51 5.69 12.62
C MET A 244 -7.16 5.21 11.32
N SER A 245 -6.66 5.63 10.16
CA SER A 245 -7.17 5.14 8.87
C SER A 245 -6.93 3.63 8.68
N GLY A 246 -5.78 3.13 9.10
CA GLY A 246 -5.46 1.70 9.05
C GLY A 246 -6.34 0.84 9.96
N ILE A 247 -6.56 1.31 11.19
CA ILE A 247 -7.46 0.67 12.17
C ILE A 247 -8.89 0.63 11.63
N ALA A 248 -9.39 1.75 11.11
CA ALA A 248 -10.73 1.84 10.54
C ALA A 248 -10.90 0.92 9.33
N ALA A 249 -9.90 0.88 8.44
CA ALA A 249 -9.89 -0.02 7.29
C ALA A 249 -9.88 -1.50 7.72
N PHE A 250 -9.22 -1.83 8.82
CA PHE A 250 -9.28 -3.17 9.40
C PHE A 250 -10.67 -3.50 9.95
N VAL A 251 -11.23 -2.61 10.75
CA VAL A 251 -12.55 -2.79 11.39
C VAL A 251 -13.66 -2.98 10.34
N VAL A 252 -13.71 -2.13 9.31
CA VAL A 252 -14.76 -2.22 8.29
C VAL A 252 -14.68 -3.53 7.49
N ARG A 253 -13.51 -4.12 7.32
CA ARG A 253 -13.36 -5.41 6.63
C ARG A 253 -14.03 -6.56 7.35
N ILE A 254 -14.16 -6.50 8.68
CA ILE A 254 -14.90 -7.49 9.48
C ILE A 254 -16.39 -7.45 9.11
N TRP A 255 -16.93 -6.25 8.88
CA TRP A 255 -18.34 -6.04 8.53
C TRP A 255 -18.60 -6.15 7.03
N LEU A 256 -17.57 -6.21 6.20
CA LEU A 256 -17.69 -6.22 4.74
C LEU A 256 -18.64 -7.29 4.19
N PRO A 257 -18.63 -8.56 4.65
CA PRO A 257 -19.56 -9.57 4.15
C PRO A 257 -21.03 -9.18 4.41
N VAL A 258 -21.31 -8.58 5.57
CA VAL A 258 -22.67 -8.11 5.93
C VAL A 258 -23.10 -6.93 5.05
N LEU A 259 -22.19 -5.98 4.85
CA LEU A 259 -22.43 -4.81 3.99
C LEU A 259 -22.73 -5.23 2.54
N VAL A 260 -21.92 -6.13 1.99
CA VAL A 260 -22.09 -6.65 0.62
C VAL A 260 -23.37 -7.46 0.48
N LYS A 261 -23.70 -8.28 1.49
CA LYS A 261 -24.96 -9.05 1.49
C LYS A 261 -26.19 -8.14 1.52
N ARG A 262 -26.14 -7.02 2.27
CA ARG A 262 -27.27 -6.11 2.47
C ARG A 262 -27.48 -5.15 1.31
N TRP A 263 -26.41 -4.59 0.75
CA TRP A 263 -26.47 -3.50 -0.24
C TRP A 263 -25.92 -3.88 -1.62
N GLY A 264 -25.31 -5.03 -1.75
CA GLY A 264 -24.63 -5.46 -2.96
C GLY A 264 -23.22 -4.84 -3.11
N PRO A 265 -22.36 -5.48 -3.89
CA PRO A 265 -20.95 -5.07 -4.03
C PRO A 265 -20.78 -3.70 -4.68
N ASP A 266 -21.61 -3.38 -5.68
CA ASP A 266 -21.56 -2.09 -6.37
C ASP A 266 -21.91 -0.91 -5.48
N ALA A 267 -22.98 -1.03 -4.68
CA ALA A 267 -23.38 0.03 -3.76
C ALA A 267 -22.36 0.24 -2.65
N VAL A 268 -21.78 -0.85 -2.11
CA VAL A 268 -20.71 -0.77 -1.12
C VAL A 268 -19.46 -0.11 -1.71
N PHE A 269 -19.08 -0.45 -2.93
CA PHE A 269 -17.94 0.17 -3.61
C PHE A 269 -18.17 1.66 -3.87
N ASN A 270 -19.34 2.04 -4.43
CA ASN A 270 -19.67 3.44 -4.67
C ASN A 270 -19.75 4.25 -3.36
N GLY A 271 -20.37 3.67 -2.33
CA GLY A 271 -20.40 4.25 -1.00
C GLY A 271 -19.00 4.50 -0.45
N SER A 272 -18.07 3.56 -0.64
CA SER A 272 -16.68 3.70 -0.21
C SER A 272 -15.97 4.88 -0.89
N LEU A 273 -16.22 5.11 -2.19
CA LEU A 273 -15.67 6.26 -2.92
C LEU A 273 -16.25 7.59 -2.44
N TYR A 274 -17.57 7.66 -2.21
CA TYR A 274 -18.21 8.89 -1.73
C TYR A 274 -17.82 9.23 -0.29
N VAL A 275 -17.74 8.24 0.61
CA VAL A 275 -17.24 8.45 1.98
C VAL A 275 -15.81 8.95 1.97
N SER A 276 -14.95 8.36 1.12
CA SER A 276 -13.57 8.80 0.96
C SER A 276 -13.49 10.21 0.38
N ALA A 277 -14.32 10.55 -0.62
CA ALA A 277 -14.39 11.90 -1.19
C ALA A 277 -14.80 12.94 -0.14
N ALA A 278 -15.82 12.65 0.66
CA ALA A 278 -16.26 13.53 1.74
C ALA A 278 -15.15 13.74 2.79
N ALA A 279 -14.45 12.68 3.18
CA ALA A 279 -13.31 12.78 4.09
C ALA A 279 -12.19 13.67 3.51
N PHE A 280 -11.86 13.53 2.21
CA PHE A 280 -10.86 14.38 1.56
C PHE A 280 -11.28 15.85 1.52
N LEU A 281 -12.55 16.18 1.35
CA LEU A 281 -13.04 17.57 1.42
C LEU A 281 -12.93 18.17 2.82
N LEU A 282 -13.00 17.34 3.86
CA LEU A 282 -12.92 17.79 5.24
C LEU A 282 -11.48 18.07 5.71
N PHE A 283 -10.47 17.37 5.18
CA PHE A 283 -9.08 17.54 5.64
C PHE A 283 -8.61 19.01 5.64
N PRO A 284 -8.75 19.81 4.56
CA PRO A 284 -8.23 21.18 4.53
C PRO A 284 -8.99 22.16 5.44
N LEU A 285 -10.12 21.74 6.02
CA LEU A 285 -10.93 22.58 6.92
C LEU A 285 -10.48 22.49 8.38
N PHE A 286 -9.64 21.52 8.74
CA PHE A 286 -9.24 21.25 10.11
C PHE A 286 -7.73 21.14 10.22
N SER A 287 -7.16 21.70 11.31
CA SER A 287 -5.72 21.64 11.62
C SER A 287 -5.41 20.86 12.90
N GLY A 288 -6.40 20.56 13.72
CA GLY A 288 -6.21 19.88 15.00
C GLY A 288 -6.03 18.37 14.85
N ALA A 289 -5.09 17.77 15.57
CA ALA A 289 -4.77 16.35 15.51
C ALA A 289 -5.98 15.43 15.73
N ALA A 290 -6.84 15.75 16.71
CA ALA A 290 -8.04 14.96 17.03
C ALA A 290 -9.06 14.99 15.88
N ALA A 291 -9.30 16.15 15.27
CA ALA A 291 -10.20 16.29 14.13
C ALA A 291 -9.67 15.53 12.91
N LEU A 292 -8.39 15.67 12.60
CA LEU A 292 -7.73 14.96 11.50
C LEU A 292 -7.73 13.44 11.72
N ALA A 293 -7.55 12.97 12.97
CA ALA A 293 -7.64 11.56 13.31
C ALA A 293 -9.08 11.02 13.11
N ALA A 294 -10.11 11.79 13.49
CA ALA A 294 -11.51 11.42 13.25
C ALA A 294 -11.84 11.38 11.75
N ILE A 295 -11.38 12.34 10.95
CA ILE A 295 -11.54 12.34 9.50
C ILE A 295 -10.79 11.16 8.87
N ALA A 296 -9.58 10.86 9.33
CA ALA A 296 -8.80 9.71 8.86
C ALA A 296 -9.48 8.37 9.19
N LEU A 297 -10.19 8.28 10.32
CA LEU A 297 -11.00 7.12 10.65
C LEU A 297 -12.15 6.95 9.65
N VAL A 298 -12.88 8.03 9.32
CA VAL A 298 -13.94 8.01 8.31
C VAL A 298 -13.37 7.61 6.94
N LEU A 299 -12.23 8.18 6.54
CA LEU A 299 -11.53 7.81 5.32
C LEU A 299 -11.17 6.33 5.30
N GLY A 300 -10.64 5.81 6.40
CA GLY A 300 -10.28 4.40 6.55
C GLY A 300 -11.46 3.45 6.40
N LEU A 301 -12.64 3.82 6.92
CA LEU A 301 -13.88 3.05 6.70
C LEU A 301 -14.24 2.98 5.21
N GLY A 302 -14.13 4.07 4.47
CA GLY A 302 -14.33 4.09 3.02
C GLY A 302 -13.30 3.22 2.30
N MET A 303 -12.01 3.52 2.47
CA MET A 303 -10.91 2.85 1.74
C MET A 303 -10.79 1.36 2.08
N GLY A 304 -11.16 0.94 3.30
CA GLY A 304 -11.06 -0.45 3.75
C GLY A 304 -11.91 -1.42 2.93
N CYS A 305 -13.05 -0.94 2.40
CA CYS A 305 -13.94 -1.72 1.54
C CYS A 305 -13.50 -1.75 0.07
N ALA A 306 -12.85 -0.70 -0.41
CA ALA A 306 -12.61 -0.48 -1.84
C ALA A 306 -11.81 -1.61 -2.50
N GLN A 307 -10.69 -2.02 -1.93
CA GLN A 307 -9.83 -3.04 -2.53
C GLN A 307 -10.48 -4.43 -2.63
N PRO A 308 -11.01 -5.03 -1.54
CA PRO A 308 -11.61 -6.36 -1.62
C PRO A 308 -12.87 -6.37 -2.50
N VAL A 309 -13.69 -5.32 -2.47
CA VAL A 309 -14.89 -5.26 -3.33
C VAL A 309 -14.50 -5.11 -4.80
N THR A 310 -13.50 -4.30 -5.11
CA THR A 310 -13.02 -4.16 -6.50
C THR A 310 -12.49 -5.47 -7.06
N LEU A 311 -11.74 -6.24 -6.24
CA LEU A 311 -11.24 -7.55 -6.62
C LEU A 311 -12.40 -8.49 -6.98
N MET A 312 -13.45 -8.52 -6.16
CA MET A 312 -14.65 -9.31 -6.38
C MET A 312 -15.39 -8.87 -7.64
N LEU A 313 -15.57 -7.56 -7.85
CA LEU A 313 -16.24 -7.02 -9.03
C LEU A 313 -15.48 -7.32 -10.33
N ILE A 314 -14.16 -7.22 -10.33
CA ILE A 314 -13.34 -7.53 -11.50
C ILE A 314 -13.44 -9.02 -11.82
N PHE A 315 -13.34 -9.89 -10.80
CA PHE A 315 -13.45 -11.33 -10.98
C PHE A 315 -14.82 -11.72 -11.56
N SER A 316 -15.93 -11.15 -11.05
CA SER A 316 -17.29 -11.44 -11.50
C SER A 316 -17.64 -10.85 -12.88
N ARG A 317 -16.91 -9.81 -13.33
CA ARG A 317 -17.16 -9.10 -14.61
C ARG A 317 -16.19 -9.51 -15.72
N ALA A 318 -15.17 -10.27 -15.39
CA ALA A 318 -14.25 -10.81 -16.37
C ALA A 318 -14.99 -11.84 -17.26
N PRO A 319 -14.70 -11.91 -18.56
CA PRO A 319 -15.18 -12.98 -19.42
C PRO A 319 -14.77 -14.34 -18.87
N GLU A 320 -15.58 -15.37 -19.17
CA GLU A 320 -15.28 -16.75 -18.77
C GLU A 320 -13.87 -17.17 -19.22
N GLY A 321 -13.10 -17.77 -18.31
CA GLY A 321 -11.73 -18.21 -18.55
C GLY A 321 -10.66 -17.10 -18.59
N ARG A 322 -11.02 -15.80 -18.47
CA ARG A 322 -10.09 -14.67 -18.55
C ARG A 322 -10.02 -13.83 -17.27
N SER A 323 -10.46 -14.35 -16.14
CA SER A 323 -10.42 -13.66 -14.86
C SER A 323 -8.98 -13.34 -14.39
N GLY A 324 -8.03 -14.26 -14.65
CA GLY A 324 -6.61 -14.04 -14.36
C GLY A 324 -6.04 -12.84 -15.13
N GLU A 325 -6.35 -12.73 -16.42
CA GLU A 325 -5.92 -11.62 -17.27
C GLU A 325 -6.52 -10.28 -16.81
N ALA A 326 -7.80 -10.26 -16.42
CA ALA A 326 -8.45 -9.07 -15.88
C ALA A 326 -7.83 -8.62 -14.54
N LEU A 327 -7.46 -9.56 -13.68
CA LEU A 327 -6.77 -9.29 -12.43
C LEU A 327 -5.33 -8.79 -12.66
N GLY A 328 -4.61 -9.38 -13.61
CA GLY A 328 -3.29 -8.92 -14.02
C GLY A 328 -3.32 -7.48 -14.55
N MET A 329 -4.31 -7.16 -15.39
CA MET A 329 -4.54 -5.79 -15.88
C MET A 329 -4.80 -4.79 -14.73
N ARG A 330 -5.62 -5.18 -13.74
CA ARG A 330 -5.82 -4.36 -12.52
C ARG A 330 -4.50 -4.08 -11.80
N VAL A 331 -3.66 -5.10 -11.61
CA VAL A 331 -2.37 -4.94 -10.94
C VAL A 331 -1.50 -3.96 -11.72
N THR A 332 -1.41 -4.08 -13.05
CA THR A 332 -0.65 -3.17 -13.91
C THR A 332 -1.14 -1.73 -13.78
N ILE A 333 -2.46 -1.52 -13.88
CA ILE A 333 -3.06 -0.18 -13.73
C ILE A 333 -2.77 0.40 -12.35
N ASN A 334 -2.88 -0.41 -11.28
CA ASN A 334 -2.57 0.05 -9.93
C ASN A 334 -1.08 0.42 -9.77
N GLN A 335 -0.16 -0.33 -10.38
CA GLN A 335 1.27 0.00 -10.35
C GLN A 335 1.57 1.33 -11.06
N ILE A 336 0.94 1.58 -12.21
CA ILE A 336 1.02 2.87 -12.90
C ILE A 336 0.48 3.98 -11.98
N THR A 337 -0.64 3.75 -11.30
CA THR A 337 -1.24 4.71 -10.36
C THR A 337 -0.29 5.02 -9.20
N HIS A 338 0.35 3.99 -8.61
CA HIS A 338 1.33 4.17 -7.51
C HIS A 338 2.55 5.02 -7.91
N ILE A 339 2.91 5.05 -9.21
CA ILE A 339 3.98 5.92 -9.71
C ILE A 339 3.44 7.31 -10.07
N ALA A 340 2.33 7.36 -10.82
CA ALA A 340 1.80 8.61 -11.37
C ALA A 340 1.22 9.54 -10.29
N VAL A 341 0.49 9.00 -9.31
CA VAL A 341 -0.20 9.80 -8.28
C VAL A 341 0.76 10.66 -7.46
N PRO A 342 1.83 10.12 -6.85
CA PRO A 342 2.73 10.97 -6.07
C PRO A 342 3.42 12.05 -6.91
N VAL A 343 3.77 11.76 -8.17
CA VAL A 343 4.42 12.71 -9.05
C VAL A 343 3.45 13.84 -9.47
N LEU A 344 2.26 13.47 -9.95
CA LEU A 344 1.26 14.44 -10.40
C LEU A 344 0.79 15.34 -9.25
N PHE A 345 0.40 14.75 -8.13
CA PHE A 345 -0.06 15.53 -6.99
C PHE A 345 1.07 16.26 -6.27
N GLY A 346 2.30 15.73 -6.28
CA GLY A 346 3.50 16.45 -5.84
C GLY A 346 3.72 17.71 -6.65
N THR A 347 3.52 17.66 -7.98
CA THR A 347 3.59 18.83 -8.87
C THR A 347 2.47 19.83 -8.57
N ILE A 348 1.22 19.34 -8.47
CA ILE A 348 0.06 20.20 -8.14
C ILE A 348 0.27 20.90 -6.80
N GLY A 349 0.70 20.16 -5.80
CA GLY A 349 0.91 20.70 -4.46
C GLY A 349 2.06 21.69 -4.35
N SER A 350 3.13 21.51 -5.14
CA SER A 350 4.25 22.47 -5.16
C SER A 350 3.86 23.79 -5.81
N VAL A 351 2.89 23.80 -6.74
CA VAL A 351 2.43 25.02 -7.45
C VAL A 351 1.27 25.70 -6.73
N PHE A 352 0.27 24.91 -6.30
CA PHE A 352 -1.01 25.42 -5.79
C PHE A 352 -1.19 25.22 -4.28
N GLY A 353 -0.23 24.57 -3.60
CA GLY A 353 -0.35 24.25 -2.19
C GLY A 353 -1.15 22.96 -1.91
N VAL A 354 -1.28 22.61 -0.62
CA VAL A 354 -1.81 21.31 -0.18
C VAL A 354 -3.34 21.19 -0.30
N ALA A 355 -4.09 22.27 -0.02
CA ALA A 355 -5.55 22.21 0.00
C ALA A 355 -6.18 21.83 -1.36
N PRO A 356 -5.75 22.37 -2.52
CA PRO A 356 -6.26 21.95 -3.83
C PRO A 356 -6.04 20.46 -4.12
N VAL A 357 -4.98 19.86 -3.62
CA VAL A 357 -4.69 18.43 -3.79
C VAL A 357 -5.81 17.57 -3.19
N PHE A 358 -6.23 17.88 -1.98
CA PHE A 358 -7.34 17.17 -1.32
C PHE A 358 -8.65 17.34 -2.07
N ILE A 359 -8.95 18.56 -2.55
CA ILE A 359 -10.17 18.88 -3.29
C ILE A 359 -10.20 18.15 -4.64
N ILE A 360 -9.11 18.19 -5.40
CA ILE A 360 -9.00 17.49 -6.70
C ILE A 360 -9.17 15.98 -6.51
N ASN A 361 -8.54 15.40 -5.50
CA ASN A 361 -8.71 13.97 -5.23
C ASN A 361 -10.14 13.62 -4.81
N ALA A 362 -10.81 14.47 -4.03
CA ALA A 362 -12.21 14.29 -3.70
C ALA A 362 -13.11 14.31 -4.95
N MET A 363 -12.85 15.23 -5.90
CA MET A 363 -13.57 15.27 -7.18
C MET A 363 -13.31 14.01 -8.02
N ILE A 364 -12.08 13.53 -8.07
CA ILE A 364 -11.72 12.27 -8.77
C ILE A 364 -12.48 11.09 -8.15
N LEU A 365 -12.52 10.99 -6.83
CA LEU A 365 -13.26 9.93 -6.13
C LEU A 365 -14.75 9.99 -6.36
N ALA A 366 -15.36 11.18 -6.26
CA ALA A 366 -16.77 11.39 -6.54
C ALA A 366 -17.10 11.04 -8.01
N GLY A 367 -16.28 11.50 -8.95
CA GLY A 367 -16.41 11.16 -10.37
C GLY A 367 -16.29 9.66 -10.64
N GLY A 368 -15.38 8.97 -9.96
CA GLY A 368 -15.26 7.51 -10.01
C GLY A 368 -16.51 6.79 -9.53
N GLY A 369 -17.15 7.31 -8.46
CA GLY A 369 -18.42 6.78 -7.95
C GLY A 369 -19.57 6.97 -8.94
N VAL A 370 -19.67 8.15 -9.57
CA VAL A 370 -20.67 8.42 -10.62
C VAL A 370 -20.45 7.53 -11.84
N LEU A 371 -19.20 7.39 -12.30
CA LEU A 371 -18.85 6.55 -13.45
C LEU A 371 -19.26 5.09 -13.23
N ASN A 372 -19.09 4.57 -12.01
CA ASN A 372 -19.47 3.20 -11.69
C ASN A 372 -20.98 3.05 -11.50
N ARG A 373 -21.70 4.08 -11.04
CA ARG A 373 -23.17 4.06 -10.79
C ARG A 373 -23.99 4.15 -12.08
N ALA A 374 -23.56 4.89 -13.08
CA ALA A 374 -24.30 5.20 -14.32
C ALA A 374 -24.79 3.98 -15.14
N ARG A 375 -24.79 2.77 -14.59
CA ARG A 375 -25.22 1.53 -15.24
C ARG A 375 -26.17 0.67 -14.42
N GLN A 376 -26.59 1.07 -13.24
CA GLN A 376 -27.64 0.35 -12.51
C GLN A 376 -29.04 0.67 -13.06
N GLU A 377 -29.14 1.63 -13.98
CA GLU A 377 -30.39 2.16 -14.53
C GLU A 377 -30.68 1.68 -15.97
N HIS A 378 -29.88 0.77 -16.53
CA HIS A 378 -30.10 0.12 -17.84
C HIS A 378 -29.84 -1.39 -17.74
#